data_e5ddd144bcce2ba38a36fccb8dca524f
#
_entry.id   e5ddd144bcce2ba38a36fccb8dca524f
#
_cell.length_a   1.000
_cell.length_b   1.000
_cell.length_c   1.000
_cell.angle_alpha   90.00
_cell.angle_beta   90.00
_cell.angle_gamma   90.00
#
_symmetry.space_group_name_H-M   'P 1'
#
loop_
_entity.id
_entity.type
_entity.pdbx_description
1 polymer ?
#
loop_
_entity_poly.entity_id
_entity_poly.type
_entity_poly.pdbx_seq_one_letter_code
_entity_poly.pdbx_strand_id
1 'polypeptide(L)'
;MKIPYKHLLLLVFLYFTAVFFVGCVDTSVNPIPDRIDYSSQMKVVNLATGAGSATLTLDGQSLGAVSFGGEIPGSGSGFLTVPSGSRNLVASFDNGQSKTFRFSAATEYKFRAFLIGASTNPSLVVVNQRYIWQTKDSENGQKLFPADTAWVSIFNGSPDIVINSVEIGTELNEFETALETGKSSGYLKNAAGNYTITITYNDTETLSFAYSLSARNRYTVALYDAAAQLKYAVLLDD
;
A
#
# COMPACT_ATOMS: atom_id res chain seq x y z
N MET A 1 81.49 22.32 4.09
CA MET A 1 80.85 22.16 2.83
C MET A 1 79.62 23.05 2.78
N LYS A 2 79.64 24.17 2.01
CA LYS A 2 78.51 25.11 1.95
C LYS A 2 77.63 24.69 0.79
N ILE A 3 76.44 24.21 1.10
CA ILE A 3 75.42 23.90 0.07
C ILE A 3 75.01 25.22 -0.55
N PRO A 4 75.16 25.39 -1.92
CA PRO A 4 74.78 26.59 -2.56
C PRO A 4 73.26 26.85 -2.45
N TYR A 5 72.92 28.03 -2.06
CA TYR A 5 71.54 28.47 -1.80
C TYR A 5 70.50 28.05 -2.85
N LYS A 6 70.89 27.94 -4.09
CA LYS A 6 70.06 27.48 -5.20
C LYS A 6 69.60 26.02 -5.02
N HIS A 7 70.43 25.15 -4.47
CA HIS A 7 70.05 23.74 -4.25
C HIS A 7 69.16 23.60 -3.03
N LEU A 8 69.33 24.46 -2.03
CA LEU A 8 68.46 24.49 -0.86
C LEU A 8 67.03 24.91 -1.24
N LEU A 9 66.89 25.91 -2.12
CA LEU A 9 65.60 26.40 -2.60
C LEU A 9 64.89 25.37 -3.48
N LEU A 10 65.65 24.64 -4.28
CA LEU A 10 65.10 23.54 -5.10
C LEU A 10 64.59 22.37 -4.22
N LEU A 11 65.30 22.00 -3.17
CA LEU A 11 64.91 20.98 -2.25
C LEU A 11 63.65 21.37 -1.45
N VAL A 12 63.53 22.61 -1.00
CA VAL A 12 62.34 23.12 -0.35
C VAL A 12 61.15 23.15 -1.29
N PHE A 13 61.34 23.52 -2.56
CA PHE A 13 60.26 23.50 -3.55
C PHE A 13 59.80 22.07 -3.87
N LEU A 14 60.75 21.13 -4.01
CA LEU A 14 60.44 19.72 -4.21
C LEU A 14 59.68 19.10 -3.04
N TYR A 15 60.05 19.50 -1.82
CA TYR A 15 59.35 19.05 -0.62
C TYR A 15 57.94 19.59 -0.51
N PHE A 16 57.76 20.88 -0.83
CA PHE A 16 56.40 21.47 -0.87
C PHE A 16 55.54 20.84 -1.96
N THR A 17 56.04 20.58 -3.16
CA THR A 17 55.27 19.93 -4.18
C THR A 17 54.92 18.50 -3.83
N ALA A 18 55.86 17.73 -3.18
CA ALA A 18 55.55 16.38 -2.73
C ALA A 18 54.47 16.37 -1.63
N VAL A 19 54.44 17.35 -0.73
CA VAL A 19 53.39 17.44 0.32
C VAL A 19 52.03 17.81 -0.28
N PHE A 20 51.98 18.63 -1.34
CA PHE A 20 50.72 18.94 -2.02
C PHE A 20 50.17 17.79 -2.86
N PHE A 21 51.03 16.86 -3.34
CA PHE A 21 50.58 15.68 -4.07
C PHE A 21 50.25 14.48 -3.18
N VAL A 22 50.58 14.49 -1.89
CA VAL A 22 50.09 13.57 -0.87
C VAL A 22 48.81 14.10 -0.22
N GLY A 23 48.11 15.06 -0.86
CA GLY A 23 46.75 15.35 -0.53
C GLY A 23 45.97 14.06 -0.66
N CYS A 24 45.35 13.62 0.42
CA CYS A 24 44.51 12.47 0.53
C CYS A 24 43.69 12.25 -0.75
N VAL A 25 44.17 11.37 -1.62
CA VAL A 25 43.23 10.62 -2.41
C VAL A 25 42.59 9.73 -1.36
N ASP A 26 41.44 10.16 -0.88
CA ASP A 26 40.54 9.29 -0.12
C ASP A 26 40.19 8.15 -1.06
N THR A 27 41.00 7.07 -1.02
CA THR A 27 40.73 5.84 -1.73
C THR A 27 39.71 5.01 -0.99
N SER A 28 39.08 5.52 0.05
CA SER A 28 37.79 5.01 0.45
C SER A 28 36.85 5.35 -0.70
N VAL A 29 36.87 4.54 -1.74
CA VAL A 29 35.71 4.38 -2.61
C VAL A 29 34.60 4.15 -1.61
N ASN A 30 33.75 5.18 -1.40
CA ASN A 30 32.48 4.95 -0.71
C ASN A 30 31.94 3.68 -1.33
N PRO A 31 31.76 2.59 -0.59
CA PRO A 31 31.18 1.40 -1.16
C PRO A 31 29.96 1.92 -1.91
N ILE A 32 29.86 1.57 -3.22
CA ILE A 32 28.67 1.87 -4.02
C ILE A 32 27.53 1.60 -3.06
N PRO A 33 26.71 2.60 -2.67
CA PRO A 33 25.70 2.39 -1.65
C PRO A 33 24.99 1.13 -2.03
N ASP A 34 24.94 0.15 -1.13
CA ASP A 34 24.32 -1.15 -1.37
C ASP A 34 23.05 -0.86 -2.12
N ARG A 35 22.90 -1.48 -3.30
CA ARG A 35 21.79 -1.22 -4.21
C ARG A 35 20.53 -1.13 -3.37
N ILE A 36 19.99 0.06 -3.21
CA ILE A 36 18.77 0.26 -2.44
C ILE A 36 17.72 -0.53 -3.20
N ASP A 37 17.35 -1.69 -2.68
CA ASP A 37 16.27 -2.48 -3.23
C ASP A 37 14.96 -1.74 -2.93
N TYR A 38 14.59 -0.87 -3.85
CA TYR A 38 13.32 -0.18 -3.80
C TYR A 38 12.21 -1.22 -3.87
N SER A 39 11.52 -1.38 -2.77
CA SER A 39 10.42 -2.33 -2.64
C SER A 39 9.14 -1.66 -2.15
N SER A 40 8.04 -2.32 -2.39
CA SER A 40 6.71 -2.01 -1.91
C SER A 40 6.13 -3.26 -1.25
N GLN A 41 5.06 -3.11 -0.53
CA GLN A 41 4.33 -4.22 0.06
C GLN A 41 2.88 -4.20 -0.43
N MET A 42 2.39 -5.32 -0.95
CA MET A 42 1.05 -5.40 -1.53
C MET A 42 0.22 -6.57 -1.04
N LYS A 43 -1.09 -6.40 -1.08
CA LYS A 43 -2.09 -7.46 -1.10
C LYS A 43 -2.98 -7.28 -2.31
N VAL A 44 -3.49 -8.38 -2.86
CA VAL A 44 -4.50 -8.35 -3.92
C VAL A 44 -5.82 -8.87 -3.38
N VAL A 45 -6.90 -8.16 -3.66
CA VAL A 45 -8.26 -8.50 -3.23
C VAL A 45 -9.10 -8.76 -4.47
N ASN A 46 -9.82 -9.87 -4.51
CA ASN A 46 -10.71 -10.21 -5.62
C ASN A 46 -12.16 -9.83 -5.30
N LEU A 47 -12.61 -8.71 -5.84
CA LEU A 47 -14.00 -8.24 -5.75
C LEU A 47 -14.69 -8.25 -7.13
N ALA A 48 -14.10 -8.93 -8.13
CA ALA A 48 -14.66 -9.01 -9.47
C ALA A 48 -15.88 -9.93 -9.48
N THR A 49 -17.05 -9.38 -9.82
CA THR A 49 -18.33 -10.11 -9.83
C THR A 49 -18.39 -11.13 -10.97
N GLY A 50 -19.09 -12.25 -10.74
CA GLY A 50 -19.28 -13.30 -11.75
C GLY A 50 -18.09 -14.24 -11.93
N ALA A 51 -17.10 -14.19 -11.01
CA ALA A 51 -16.06 -15.20 -10.88
C ALA A 51 -16.03 -15.74 -9.45
N GLY A 52 -15.87 -17.05 -9.30
CA GLY A 52 -15.69 -17.68 -7.98
C GLY A 52 -14.26 -17.44 -7.44
N SER A 53 -13.27 -17.52 -8.33
CA SER A 53 -11.87 -17.29 -7.98
C SER A 53 -11.07 -16.67 -9.12
N ALA A 54 -9.93 -16.08 -8.78
CA ALA A 54 -8.94 -15.61 -9.74
C ALA A 54 -7.57 -16.19 -9.40
N THR A 55 -6.90 -16.81 -10.38
CA THR A 55 -5.49 -17.17 -10.27
C THR A 55 -4.62 -16.00 -10.69
N LEU A 56 -3.68 -15.62 -9.85
CA LEU A 56 -2.89 -14.40 -10.00
C LEU A 56 -1.43 -14.72 -10.31
N THR A 57 -0.84 -13.96 -11.24
CA THR A 57 0.60 -13.91 -11.46
C THR A 57 1.07 -12.47 -11.48
N LEU A 58 2.20 -12.18 -10.87
CA LEU A 58 2.86 -10.88 -10.90
C LEU A 58 4.19 -11.01 -11.61
N ASP A 59 4.38 -10.26 -12.70
CA ASP A 59 5.58 -10.30 -13.54
C ASP A 59 5.98 -11.74 -13.93
N GLY A 60 4.99 -12.61 -14.16
CA GLY A 60 5.19 -14.03 -14.53
C GLY A 60 5.36 -14.97 -13.33
N GLN A 61 5.46 -14.47 -12.10
CA GLN A 61 5.54 -15.31 -10.90
C GLN A 61 4.15 -15.56 -10.33
N SER A 62 3.82 -16.81 -10.02
CA SER A 62 2.54 -17.19 -9.43
C SER A 62 2.40 -16.64 -8.02
N LEU A 63 1.30 -15.96 -7.75
CA LEU A 63 0.89 -15.56 -6.40
C LEU A 63 -0.10 -16.57 -5.79
N GLY A 64 -0.75 -17.39 -6.61
CA GLY A 64 -1.78 -18.34 -6.20
C GLY A 64 -3.18 -17.89 -6.58
N ALA A 65 -4.19 -18.59 -6.04
CA ALA A 65 -5.61 -18.30 -6.29
C ALA A 65 -6.22 -17.50 -5.12
N VAL A 66 -7.09 -16.56 -5.47
CA VAL A 66 -7.86 -15.75 -4.52
C VAL A 66 -9.35 -15.88 -4.82
N SER A 67 -10.13 -16.31 -3.83
CA SER A 67 -11.59 -16.44 -3.95
C SER A 67 -12.26 -15.06 -4.03
N PHE A 68 -13.48 -15.05 -4.55
CA PHE A 68 -14.33 -13.85 -4.55
C PHE A 68 -14.57 -13.35 -3.11
N GLY A 69 -14.33 -12.07 -2.87
CA GLY A 69 -14.34 -11.45 -1.54
C GLY A 69 -13.08 -11.72 -0.69
N GLY A 70 -12.12 -12.50 -1.19
CA GLY A 70 -10.88 -12.84 -0.49
C GLY A 70 -9.70 -11.96 -0.85
N GLU A 71 -8.60 -12.14 -0.11
CA GLU A 71 -7.31 -11.46 -0.36
C GLU A 71 -6.14 -12.45 -0.38
N ILE A 72 -5.08 -12.08 -1.08
CA ILE A 72 -3.81 -12.80 -1.11
C ILE A 72 -2.63 -11.82 -0.86
N PRO A 73 -1.70 -12.10 0.08
CA PRO A 73 -1.79 -13.15 1.10
C PRO A 73 -3.05 -13.03 1.96
N GLY A 74 -3.51 -14.14 2.48
CA GLY A 74 -4.76 -14.22 3.25
C GLY A 74 -4.79 -13.33 4.49
N SER A 75 -5.97 -13.18 5.06
CA SER A 75 -6.20 -12.40 6.29
C SER A 75 -5.28 -12.89 7.42
N GLY A 76 -4.70 -11.94 8.17
CA GLY A 76 -3.72 -12.23 9.22
C GLY A 76 -2.28 -12.52 8.73
N SER A 77 -2.08 -12.75 7.44
CA SER A 77 -0.74 -12.83 6.84
C SER A 77 -0.18 -11.45 6.51
N GLY A 78 1.14 -11.32 6.51
CA GLY A 78 1.82 -10.09 6.08
C GLY A 78 1.57 -9.76 4.61
N PHE A 79 2.01 -8.59 4.19
CA PHE A 79 1.97 -8.17 2.79
C PHE A 79 3.08 -8.86 1.98
N LEU A 80 2.86 -9.07 0.69
CA LEU A 80 3.90 -9.50 -0.26
C LEU A 80 4.87 -8.35 -0.50
N THR A 81 6.16 -8.62 -0.37
CA THR A 81 7.18 -7.67 -0.82
C THR A 81 7.35 -7.78 -2.33
N VAL A 82 7.22 -6.67 -3.02
CA VAL A 82 7.33 -6.59 -4.48
C VAL A 82 8.28 -5.45 -4.87
N PRO A 83 9.05 -5.59 -5.97
CA PRO A 83 9.88 -4.49 -6.44
C PRO A 83 9.04 -3.28 -6.83
N SER A 84 9.51 -2.07 -6.52
CA SER A 84 8.85 -0.82 -6.94
C SER A 84 8.91 -0.61 -8.45
N GLY A 85 8.10 0.31 -8.95
CA GLY A 85 8.03 0.66 -10.37
C GLY A 85 6.87 -0.03 -11.10
N SER A 86 6.96 -0.08 -12.43
CA SER A 86 5.89 -0.66 -13.26
C SER A 86 5.82 -2.16 -13.12
N ARG A 87 4.65 -2.70 -12.79
CA ARG A 87 4.38 -4.12 -12.58
C ARG A 87 3.23 -4.58 -13.47
N ASN A 88 3.23 -5.86 -13.82
CA ASN A 88 2.15 -6.50 -14.56
C ASN A 88 1.51 -7.57 -13.68
N LEU A 89 0.24 -7.37 -13.34
CA LEU A 89 -0.58 -8.36 -12.66
C LEU A 89 -1.48 -9.03 -13.69
N VAL A 90 -1.40 -10.34 -13.82
CA VAL A 90 -2.35 -11.12 -14.63
C VAL A 90 -3.32 -11.79 -13.68
N ALA A 91 -4.61 -11.61 -13.96
CA ALA A 91 -5.69 -12.31 -13.27
C ALA A 91 -6.39 -13.22 -14.28
N SER A 92 -6.41 -14.53 -14.01
CA SER A 92 -7.13 -15.55 -14.79
C SER A 92 -8.26 -16.07 -13.92
N PHE A 93 -9.50 -15.79 -14.36
CA PHE A 93 -10.72 -16.13 -13.64
C PHE A 93 -11.20 -17.55 -14.00
N ASP A 94 -11.93 -18.17 -13.08
CA ASP A 94 -12.48 -19.53 -13.27
C ASP A 94 -13.50 -19.65 -14.39
N ASN A 95 -14.06 -18.52 -14.86
CA ASN A 95 -14.90 -18.48 -16.07
C ASN A 95 -14.09 -18.50 -17.39
N GLY A 96 -12.78 -18.69 -17.33
CA GLY A 96 -11.88 -18.77 -18.48
C GLY A 96 -11.40 -17.41 -19.01
N GLN A 97 -11.84 -16.29 -18.43
CA GLN A 97 -11.36 -14.96 -18.78
C GLN A 97 -10.01 -14.68 -18.14
N SER A 98 -9.14 -13.96 -18.85
CA SER A 98 -7.86 -13.52 -18.32
C SER A 98 -7.59 -12.08 -18.73
N LYS A 99 -7.01 -11.29 -17.82
CA LYS A 99 -6.65 -9.89 -18.10
C LYS A 99 -5.33 -9.52 -17.43
N THR A 100 -4.53 -8.78 -18.17
CA THR A 100 -3.28 -8.19 -17.66
C THR A 100 -3.53 -6.74 -17.28
N PHE A 101 -3.12 -6.39 -16.08
CA PHE A 101 -3.18 -5.03 -15.54
C PHE A 101 -1.76 -4.53 -15.35
N ARG A 102 -1.48 -3.35 -15.88
CA ARG A 102 -0.24 -2.63 -15.61
C ARG A 102 -0.49 -1.57 -14.55
N PHE A 103 0.32 -1.56 -13.51
CA PHE A 103 0.22 -0.58 -12.42
C PHE A 103 1.61 -0.15 -11.95
N SER A 104 1.68 0.93 -11.19
CA SER A 104 2.92 1.41 -10.57
C SER A 104 2.91 1.07 -9.08
N ALA A 105 3.88 0.28 -8.64
CA ALA A 105 4.15 0.03 -7.23
C ALA A 105 5.02 1.18 -6.70
N ALA A 106 4.44 2.04 -5.85
CA ALA A 106 5.16 3.16 -5.28
C ALA A 106 6.19 2.67 -4.25
N THR A 107 7.41 3.21 -4.33
CA THR A 107 8.51 2.84 -3.42
C THR A 107 8.12 3.07 -1.96
N GLU A 108 8.43 2.08 -1.12
CA GLU A 108 8.19 2.13 0.34
C GLU A 108 6.72 2.24 0.77
N TYR A 109 5.77 1.98 -0.13
CA TYR A 109 4.36 1.97 0.24
C TYR A 109 3.83 0.56 0.51
N LYS A 110 2.90 0.49 1.47
CA LYS A 110 1.92 -0.59 1.58
C LYS A 110 0.69 -0.20 0.78
N PHE A 111 0.19 -1.11 -0.04
CA PHE A 111 -1.01 -0.87 -0.84
C PHE A 111 -1.85 -2.13 -1.01
N ARG A 112 -3.11 -1.94 -1.33
CA ARG A 112 -4.00 -2.99 -1.84
C ARG A 112 -4.33 -2.75 -3.28
N ALA A 113 -4.32 -3.83 -4.05
CA ALA A 113 -4.74 -3.88 -5.43
C ALA A 113 -6.10 -4.62 -5.47
N PHE A 114 -7.18 -3.90 -5.76
CA PHE A 114 -8.53 -4.43 -5.82
C PHE A 114 -8.87 -4.77 -7.27
N LEU A 115 -9.20 -6.03 -7.53
CA LEU A 115 -9.86 -6.45 -8.78
C LEU A 115 -11.36 -6.19 -8.61
N ILE A 116 -11.93 -5.30 -9.40
CA ILE A 116 -13.34 -4.88 -9.33
C ILE A 116 -14.04 -4.98 -10.68
N GLY A 117 -15.35 -4.78 -10.68
CA GLY A 117 -16.20 -4.87 -11.89
C GLY A 117 -16.53 -6.32 -12.25
N ALA A 118 -17.15 -6.51 -13.41
CA ALA A 118 -17.49 -7.86 -13.87
C ALA A 118 -16.23 -8.64 -14.29
N SER A 119 -16.17 -9.94 -13.98
CA SER A 119 -15.05 -10.82 -14.36
C SER A 119 -14.81 -10.91 -15.86
N THR A 120 -15.83 -10.57 -16.67
CA THR A 120 -15.72 -10.44 -18.13
C THR A 120 -15.01 -9.16 -18.57
N ASN A 121 -15.02 -8.13 -17.74
CA ASN A 121 -14.30 -6.87 -17.98
C ASN A 121 -13.83 -6.25 -16.66
N PRO A 122 -12.92 -6.91 -15.94
CA PRO A 122 -12.44 -6.43 -14.65
C PRO A 122 -11.55 -5.20 -14.78
N SER A 123 -11.47 -4.43 -13.71
CA SER A 123 -10.56 -3.31 -13.53
C SER A 123 -9.69 -3.52 -12.31
N LEU A 124 -8.50 -2.92 -12.28
CA LEU A 124 -7.61 -2.91 -11.13
C LEU A 124 -7.57 -1.51 -10.53
N VAL A 125 -7.86 -1.42 -9.24
CA VAL A 125 -7.73 -0.19 -8.46
C VAL A 125 -6.66 -0.40 -7.40
N VAL A 126 -5.66 0.49 -7.38
CA VAL A 126 -4.58 0.45 -6.39
C VAL A 126 -4.82 1.53 -5.35
N VAL A 127 -4.95 1.12 -4.10
CA VAL A 127 -5.16 2.01 -2.95
C VAL A 127 -3.92 1.98 -2.07
N ASN A 128 -3.20 3.09 -2.03
CA ASN A 128 -2.06 3.25 -1.12
C ASN A 128 -2.57 3.44 0.31
N GLN A 129 -2.00 2.70 1.24
CA GLN A 129 -2.42 2.74 2.64
C GLN A 129 -1.47 3.59 3.47
N ARG A 130 -0.18 3.27 3.43
CA ARG A 130 0.87 4.00 4.16
C ARG A 130 2.26 3.63 3.66
N TYR A 131 3.27 4.35 4.13
CA TYR A 131 4.67 3.96 3.95
C TYR A 131 5.00 2.70 4.79
N ILE A 132 5.92 1.86 4.28
CA ILE A 132 6.38 0.64 4.98
C ILE A 132 7.04 0.98 6.31
N TRP A 133 7.82 2.07 6.34
CA TRP A 133 8.55 2.54 7.53
C TRP A 133 7.65 3.15 8.61
N GLN A 134 6.41 3.50 8.28
CA GLN A 134 5.44 3.92 9.27
C GLN A 134 4.98 2.71 10.08
N THR A 135 5.19 2.75 11.39
CA THR A 135 4.70 1.71 12.29
C THR A 135 3.37 2.11 12.92
N LYS A 136 2.68 1.16 13.54
CA LYS A 136 1.45 1.45 14.31
C LYS A 136 1.66 2.51 15.38
N ASP A 137 2.87 2.63 15.89
CA ASP A 137 3.19 3.44 17.06
C ASP A 137 3.78 4.80 16.71
N SER A 138 4.25 4.99 15.47
CA SER A 138 4.91 6.25 15.12
C SER A 138 4.88 6.60 13.64
N GLU A 139 4.73 7.89 13.36
CA GLU A 139 5.06 8.54 12.10
C GLU A 139 6.07 9.62 12.42
N ASN A 140 7.24 9.58 11.78
CA ASN A 140 8.32 10.53 12.04
C ASN A 140 8.67 10.67 13.54
N GLY A 141 8.61 9.55 14.30
CA GLY A 141 8.85 9.54 15.75
C GLY A 141 7.67 10.01 16.60
N GLN A 142 6.53 10.34 16.01
CA GLN A 142 5.31 10.70 16.74
C GLN A 142 4.35 9.50 16.81
N LYS A 143 3.65 9.34 17.94
CA LYS A 143 2.65 8.28 18.09
C LYS A 143 1.49 8.52 17.14
N LEU A 144 1.34 7.65 16.13
CA LEU A 144 0.21 7.69 15.20
C LEU A 144 -1.08 7.15 15.79
N PHE A 145 -0.97 6.15 16.66
CA PHE A 145 -2.11 5.43 17.19
C PHE A 145 -2.15 5.53 18.70
N PRO A 146 -3.07 6.31 19.27
CA PRO A 146 -3.43 6.19 20.67
C PRO A 146 -3.78 4.74 21.00
N ALA A 147 -3.47 4.31 22.23
CA ALA A 147 -3.60 2.92 22.66
C ALA A 147 -5.01 2.35 22.56
N ASP A 148 -6.02 3.21 22.49
CA ASP A 148 -7.45 2.92 22.48
C ASP A 148 -8.13 3.16 21.12
N THR A 149 -7.36 3.42 20.08
CA THR A 149 -7.87 3.88 18.78
C THR A 149 -7.77 2.81 17.71
N ALA A 150 -8.80 2.71 16.87
CA ALA A 150 -8.83 1.98 15.61
C ALA A 150 -9.15 2.95 14.45
N TRP A 151 -8.84 2.54 13.23
CA TRP A 151 -9.05 3.35 12.03
C TRP A 151 -9.77 2.54 10.97
N VAL A 152 -10.80 3.12 10.36
CA VAL A 152 -11.63 2.45 9.37
C VAL A 152 -11.65 3.28 8.09
N SER A 153 -11.37 2.66 6.95
CA SER A 153 -11.57 3.23 5.62
C SER A 153 -12.65 2.44 4.89
N ILE A 154 -13.45 3.12 4.08
CA ILE A 154 -14.50 2.51 3.25
C ILE A 154 -14.02 2.49 1.80
N PHE A 155 -14.13 1.35 1.13
CA PHE A 155 -13.81 1.18 -0.28
C PHE A 155 -15.05 0.70 -1.03
N ASN A 156 -15.40 1.40 -2.11
CA ASN A 156 -16.49 0.99 -2.99
C ASN A 156 -15.95 0.14 -4.17
N GLY A 157 -16.09 -1.16 -4.07
CA GLY A 157 -15.78 -2.12 -5.14
C GLY A 157 -17.01 -2.58 -5.93
N SER A 158 -18.22 -2.15 -5.55
CA SER A 158 -19.46 -2.47 -6.25
C SER A 158 -19.58 -1.70 -7.57
N PRO A 159 -20.13 -2.31 -8.62
CA PRO A 159 -20.23 -1.66 -9.93
C PRO A 159 -21.37 -0.63 -10.03
N ASP A 160 -22.37 -0.67 -9.15
CA ASP A 160 -23.66 0.00 -9.33
C ASP A 160 -24.20 0.70 -8.08
N ILE A 161 -23.35 0.94 -7.08
CA ILE A 161 -23.69 1.77 -5.92
C ILE A 161 -22.81 3.00 -5.82
N VAL A 162 -23.33 4.00 -5.13
CA VAL A 162 -22.60 5.20 -4.67
C VAL A 162 -22.74 5.28 -3.15
N ILE A 163 -21.63 5.30 -2.43
CA ILE A 163 -21.66 5.33 -0.95
C ILE A 163 -21.68 6.77 -0.49
N ASN A 164 -22.69 7.13 0.29
CA ASN A 164 -22.95 8.49 0.76
C ASN A 164 -22.35 8.77 2.15
N SER A 165 -22.49 7.80 3.08
CA SER A 165 -22.01 7.95 4.44
C SER A 165 -21.74 6.61 5.11
N VAL A 166 -21.04 6.66 6.25
CA VAL A 166 -20.88 5.54 7.17
C VAL A 166 -21.14 6.01 8.61
N GLU A 167 -21.95 5.25 9.33
CA GLU A 167 -22.15 5.40 10.76
C GLU A 167 -21.43 4.25 11.48
N ILE A 168 -20.57 4.58 12.46
CA ILE A 168 -19.85 3.62 13.29
C ILE A 168 -20.31 3.80 14.73
N GLY A 169 -21.18 2.91 15.18
CA GLY A 169 -21.90 3.07 16.45
C GLY A 169 -22.92 4.19 16.37
N THR A 170 -22.61 5.35 16.91
CA THR A 170 -23.45 6.57 16.86
C THR A 170 -22.77 7.72 16.12
N GLU A 171 -21.58 7.50 15.60
CA GLU A 171 -20.80 8.54 14.90
C GLU A 171 -21.06 8.43 13.39
N LEU A 172 -21.79 9.42 12.87
CA LEU A 172 -22.08 9.55 11.45
C LEU A 172 -20.95 10.31 10.75
N ASN A 173 -20.42 9.73 9.68
CA ASN A 173 -19.44 10.33 8.80
C ASN A 173 -20.04 10.44 7.39
N GLU A 174 -20.45 11.65 7.01
CA GLU A 174 -20.87 11.97 5.65
C GLU A 174 -19.65 12.22 4.78
N PHE A 175 -19.65 11.74 3.55
CA PHE A 175 -18.59 12.01 2.61
C PHE A 175 -18.92 13.27 1.80
N GLU A 176 -18.00 14.27 1.83
CA GLU A 176 -18.15 15.52 1.03
C GLU A 176 -18.37 15.21 -0.46
N THR A 177 -17.73 14.14 -0.94
CA THR A 177 -17.97 13.57 -2.26
C THR A 177 -18.30 12.10 -2.08
N ALA A 178 -19.47 11.71 -2.53
CA ALA A 178 -19.92 10.33 -2.45
C ALA A 178 -18.91 9.38 -3.15
N LEU A 179 -18.71 8.21 -2.56
CA LEU A 179 -17.74 7.25 -3.06
C LEU A 179 -18.32 6.44 -4.22
N GLU A 180 -17.95 6.82 -5.42
CA GLU A 180 -18.24 6.06 -6.64
C GLU A 180 -17.42 4.74 -6.69
N THR A 181 -17.74 3.86 -7.64
CA THR A 181 -17.00 2.62 -7.88
C THR A 181 -15.49 2.86 -8.00
N GLY A 182 -14.71 2.10 -7.25
CA GLY A 182 -13.25 2.20 -7.21
C GLY A 182 -12.71 3.34 -6.32
N LYS A 183 -13.57 4.06 -5.61
CA LYS A 183 -13.15 5.11 -4.68
C LYS A 183 -13.06 4.59 -3.26
N SER A 184 -12.17 5.23 -2.48
CA SER A 184 -11.97 4.94 -1.06
C SER A 184 -12.06 6.23 -0.25
N SER A 185 -12.62 6.14 0.94
CA SER A 185 -12.54 7.22 1.94
C SER A 185 -11.11 7.32 2.49
N GLY A 186 -10.82 8.42 3.16
CA GLY A 186 -9.72 8.46 4.12
C GLY A 186 -10.00 7.53 5.31
N TYR A 187 -9.01 7.39 6.20
CA TYR A 187 -9.22 6.67 7.46
C TYR A 187 -10.00 7.52 8.47
N LEU A 188 -11.10 6.98 8.95
CA LEU A 188 -11.93 7.51 10.02
C LEU A 188 -11.41 6.97 11.36
N LYS A 189 -11.22 7.86 12.32
CA LYS A 189 -10.71 7.52 13.64
C LYS A 189 -11.87 7.12 14.56
N ASN A 190 -11.74 5.97 15.22
CA ASN A 190 -12.73 5.48 16.18
C ASN A 190 -12.03 4.97 17.43
N ALA A 191 -12.72 4.92 18.57
CA ALA A 191 -12.26 4.16 19.71
C ALA A 191 -12.26 2.65 19.35
N ALA A 192 -11.43 1.85 20.03
CA ALA A 192 -11.54 0.41 19.95
C ALA A 192 -12.83 -0.07 20.66
N GLY A 193 -13.51 -1.06 20.11
CA GLY A 193 -14.77 -1.54 20.69
C GLY A 193 -15.60 -2.37 19.71
N ASN A 194 -16.78 -2.76 20.17
CA ASN A 194 -17.76 -3.45 19.35
C ASN A 194 -18.78 -2.46 18.82
N TYR A 195 -18.97 -2.46 17.50
CA TYR A 195 -19.83 -1.51 16.83
C TYR A 195 -20.79 -2.20 15.88
N THR A 196 -21.95 -1.60 15.67
CA THR A 196 -22.69 -1.75 14.43
C THR A 196 -22.14 -0.71 13.44
N ILE A 197 -21.71 -1.16 12.29
CA ILE A 197 -21.28 -0.31 11.18
C ILE A 197 -22.42 -0.30 10.18
N THR A 198 -22.96 0.88 9.90
CA THR A 198 -24.04 1.09 8.91
C THR A 198 -23.52 1.96 7.78
N ILE A 199 -23.57 1.45 6.56
CA ILE A 199 -23.16 2.17 5.36
C ILE A 199 -24.41 2.53 4.57
N THR A 200 -24.58 3.83 4.30
CA THR A 200 -25.68 4.35 3.46
C THR A 200 -25.18 4.51 2.03
N TYR A 201 -25.93 3.97 1.09
CA TYR A 201 -25.62 4.03 -0.34
C TYR A 201 -26.88 4.33 -1.15
N ASN A 202 -26.70 4.84 -2.37
CA ASN A 202 -27.79 5.25 -3.27
C ASN A 202 -28.83 6.12 -2.53
N ASP A 203 -28.34 7.04 -1.68
CA ASP A 203 -29.06 8.02 -0.86
C ASP A 203 -29.88 7.44 0.31
N THR A 204 -30.50 6.28 0.18
CA THR A 204 -31.46 5.76 1.17
C THR A 204 -31.27 4.31 1.57
N GLU A 205 -30.53 3.53 0.79
CA GLU A 205 -30.31 2.13 1.07
C GLU A 205 -29.20 1.95 2.11
N THR A 206 -29.30 0.93 2.95
CA THR A 206 -28.33 0.69 4.01
C THR A 206 -27.86 -0.74 4.07
N LEU A 207 -26.57 -0.91 4.38
CA LEU A 207 -25.97 -2.18 4.76
C LEU A 207 -25.43 -2.06 6.18
N SER A 208 -25.91 -2.90 7.10
CA SER A 208 -25.47 -2.88 8.50
C SER A 208 -24.91 -4.21 8.93
N PHE A 209 -23.82 -4.18 9.71
CA PHE A 209 -23.20 -5.38 10.29
C PHE A 209 -22.47 -5.04 11.57
N ALA A 210 -22.33 -6.04 12.45
CA ALA A 210 -21.57 -5.91 13.69
C ALA A 210 -20.10 -6.25 13.44
N TYR A 211 -19.19 -5.43 13.99
CA TYR A 211 -17.76 -5.69 13.93
C TYR A 211 -17.02 -5.20 15.17
N SER A 212 -15.96 -5.92 15.56
CA SER A 212 -15.09 -5.57 16.69
C SER A 212 -13.83 -4.88 16.16
N LEU A 213 -13.67 -3.61 16.46
CA LEU A 213 -12.49 -2.81 16.13
C LEU A 213 -11.45 -2.96 17.25
N SER A 214 -10.35 -3.64 16.96
CA SER A 214 -9.24 -3.77 17.91
C SER A 214 -8.37 -2.51 17.90
N ALA A 215 -7.88 -2.14 19.09
CA ALA A 215 -6.99 -1.00 19.25
C ALA A 215 -5.73 -1.11 18.38
N ARG A 216 -5.25 0.03 17.90
CA ARG A 216 -4.05 0.16 17.06
C ARG A 216 -4.11 -0.56 15.71
N ASN A 217 -5.29 -0.92 15.25
CA ASN A 217 -5.48 -1.54 13.95
C ASN A 217 -6.12 -0.59 12.95
N ARG A 218 -5.75 -0.77 11.70
CA ARG A 218 -6.41 -0.16 10.54
C ARG A 218 -7.20 -1.21 9.81
N TYR A 219 -8.37 -0.81 9.34
CA TYR A 219 -9.28 -1.67 8.60
C TYR A 219 -9.74 -0.98 7.33
N THR A 220 -9.88 -1.76 6.26
CA THR A 220 -10.64 -1.35 5.08
C THR A 220 -11.91 -2.18 4.99
N VAL A 221 -13.06 -1.52 5.04
CA VAL A 221 -14.35 -2.15 4.73
C VAL A 221 -14.59 -1.98 3.24
N ALA A 222 -14.51 -3.07 2.50
CA ALA A 222 -14.75 -3.09 1.06
C ALA A 222 -16.15 -3.59 0.78
N LEU A 223 -16.98 -2.79 0.09
CA LEU A 223 -18.27 -3.19 -0.44
C LEU A 223 -18.07 -3.74 -1.84
N TYR A 224 -18.78 -4.82 -2.19
CA TYR A 224 -18.64 -5.46 -3.49
C TYR A 224 -19.89 -6.25 -3.87
N ASP A 225 -19.94 -6.74 -5.10
CA ASP A 225 -21.09 -7.31 -5.77
C ASP A 225 -22.10 -6.24 -6.19
N ALA A 226 -23.14 -6.62 -6.95
CA ALA A 226 -24.19 -5.71 -7.36
C ALA A 226 -25.08 -5.29 -6.17
N ALA A 227 -25.72 -4.12 -6.25
CA ALA A 227 -26.58 -3.59 -5.20
C ALA A 227 -27.62 -4.61 -4.69
N ALA A 228 -28.24 -5.39 -5.58
CA ALA A 228 -29.22 -6.43 -5.23
C ALA A 228 -28.63 -7.59 -4.39
N GLN A 229 -27.31 -7.76 -4.36
CA GLN A 229 -26.59 -8.83 -3.65
C GLN A 229 -25.38 -8.28 -2.94
N LEU A 230 -25.44 -7.03 -2.51
CA LEU A 230 -24.31 -6.31 -1.91
C LEU A 230 -23.69 -7.08 -0.76
N LYS A 231 -22.37 -7.22 -0.81
CA LYS A 231 -21.54 -7.90 0.19
C LYS A 231 -20.49 -6.95 0.73
N TYR A 232 -19.90 -7.34 1.82
CA TYR A 232 -18.77 -6.63 2.40
C TYR A 232 -17.65 -7.59 2.82
N ALA A 233 -16.44 -7.06 2.84
CA ALA A 233 -15.28 -7.70 3.46
C ALA A 233 -14.59 -6.69 4.37
N VAL A 234 -14.22 -7.11 5.58
CA VAL A 234 -13.39 -6.30 6.48
C VAL A 234 -11.96 -6.80 6.40
N LEU A 235 -11.09 -5.97 5.87
CA LEU A 235 -9.70 -6.29 5.57
C LEU A 235 -8.80 -5.60 6.61
N LEU A 236 -7.92 -6.37 7.24
CA LEU A 236 -6.95 -5.84 8.20
C LEU A 236 -5.76 -5.26 7.45
N ASP A 237 -5.50 -3.96 7.63
CA ASP A 237 -4.40 -3.23 6.98
C ASP A 237 -3.12 -3.27 7.79
N ASP A 238 -3.22 -3.39 9.11
CA ASP A 238 -2.10 -3.48 10.07
C ASP A 238 -2.42 -4.41 11.23
#